data_6c8a1e09ec926bccf9cc2b060806bf23
#
_entry.id   6c8a1e09ec926bccf9cc2b060806bf23
#
_cell.length_a   1.000
_cell.length_b   1.000
_cell.length_c   1.000
_cell.angle_alpha   90.00
_cell.angle_beta   90.00
_cell.angle_gamma   90.00
#
_symmetry.space_group_name_H-M   'P 1'
#
loop_
_entity.id
_entity.type
_entity.pdbx_description
1 polymer ?
#
loop_
_entity_poly.entity_id
_entity_poly.type
_entity_poly.pdbx_seq_one_letter_code
_entity_poly.pdbx_strand_id
1 'polypeptide(L)' 'GDEQAAMMALVNPVRRHLETEFKPDAYNLGANIGPAAGQTIRHAHLHVIPRYEGDVEEPRGGVRWVLPETARYW' A
#
# COMPACT_ATOMS: atom_id res chain seq x y z
N GLY A 1 10.79 -12.54 -8.42
CA GLY A 1 10.80 -13.17 -9.73
C GLY A 1 10.01 -12.37 -10.75
N ASP A 2 9.75 -12.98 -11.86
CA ASP A 2 9.05 -12.33 -12.98
C ASP A 2 7.66 -11.86 -12.59
N GLU A 3 6.98 -12.62 -11.74
CA GLU A 3 5.64 -12.27 -11.28
C GLU A 3 5.64 -10.99 -10.46
N GLN A 4 6.62 -10.86 -9.57
CA GLN A 4 6.76 -9.65 -8.75
C GLN A 4 7.12 -8.45 -9.61
N ALA A 5 8.01 -8.62 -10.58
CA ALA A 5 8.36 -7.56 -11.51
C ALA A 5 7.14 -7.13 -12.35
N ALA A 6 6.34 -8.09 -12.79
CA ALA A 6 5.12 -7.78 -13.54
C ALA A 6 4.11 -7.00 -12.71
N MET A 7 3.98 -7.36 -11.42
CA MET A 7 3.09 -6.65 -10.51
C MET A 7 3.57 -5.20 -10.28
N MET A 8 4.87 -5.02 -10.08
CA MET A 8 5.42 -3.68 -9.89
C MET A 8 5.25 -2.82 -11.14
N ALA A 9 5.32 -3.42 -12.32
CA ALA A 9 5.12 -2.69 -13.57
C ALA A 9 3.70 -2.16 -13.71
N LEU A 10 2.72 -2.72 -12.99
CA LEU A 10 1.34 -2.25 -13.02
C LEU A 10 1.08 -1.06 -12.09
N VAL A 11 2.02 -0.73 -11.20
CA VAL A 11 1.80 0.32 -10.20
C VAL A 11 1.48 1.66 -10.85
N ASN A 12 2.29 2.10 -11.81
CA ASN A 12 2.08 3.40 -12.44
C ASN A 12 0.79 3.48 -13.27
N PRO A 13 0.45 2.48 -14.09
CA PRO A 13 -0.84 2.50 -14.78
C PRO A 13 -2.03 2.55 -13.82
N VAL A 14 -1.97 1.78 -12.71
CA VAL A 14 -3.04 1.78 -11.71
C VAL A 14 -3.13 3.14 -11.03
N ARG A 15 -2.00 3.74 -10.65
CA ARG A 15 -1.98 5.08 -10.04
C ARG A 15 -2.61 6.12 -10.97
N ARG A 16 -2.27 6.08 -12.26
CA ARG A 16 -2.85 7.02 -13.22
C ARG A 16 -4.36 6.89 -13.30
N HIS A 17 -4.86 5.66 -13.28
CA HIS A 17 -6.30 5.40 -13.27
C HIS A 17 -6.94 5.96 -12.01
N LEU A 18 -6.35 5.69 -10.84
CA LEU A 18 -6.86 6.16 -9.56
C LEU A 18 -6.84 7.70 -9.47
N GLU A 19 -5.80 8.34 -10.01
CA GLU A 19 -5.72 9.80 -10.04
C GLU A 19 -6.86 10.40 -10.85
N THR A 20 -7.20 9.80 -11.98
CA THR A 20 -8.29 10.26 -12.83
C THR A 20 -9.63 10.12 -12.13
N GLU A 21 -9.87 8.96 -11.49
CA GLU A 21 -11.17 8.63 -10.91
C GLU A 21 -11.38 9.21 -9.50
N PHE A 22 -10.33 9.21 -8.68
CA PHE A 22 -10.46 9.51 -7.25
C PHE A 22 -9.64 10.71 -6.78
N LYS A 23 -8.69 11.16 -7.56
CA LYS A 23 -7.84 12.34 -7.28
C LYS A 23 -7.22 12.33 -5.87
N PRO A 24 -6.49 11.25 -5.51
CA PRO A 24 -5.89 11.19 -4.18
C PRO A 24 -4.69 12.13 -4.04
N ASP A 25 -4.34 12.44 -2.79
CA ASP A 25 -3.18 13.26 -2.47
C ASP A 25 -1.89 12.45 -2.43
N ALA A 26 -2.00 11.15 -2.13
CA ALA A 26 -0.84 10.28 -1.96
C ALA A 26 -1.26 8.82 -2.07
N TYR A 27 -0.30 7.91 -1.92
CA TYR A 27 -0.57 6.46 -1.99
C TYR A 27 0.24 5.71 -0.95
N ASN A 28 -0.34 4.63 -0.43
CA ASN A 28 0.42 3.59 0.23
C ASN A 28 0.45 2.37 -0.68
N LEU A 29 1.62 1.73 -0.76
CA LEU A 29 1.82 0.50 -1.52
C LEU A 29 2.27 -0.59 -0.57
N GLY A 30 1.76 -1.80 -0.74
CA GLY A 30 2.21 -2.89 0.11
C GLY A 30 1.64 -4.23 -0.26
N ALA A 31 2.27 -5.28 0.27
CA ALA A 31 1.84 -6.65 0.10
C ALA A 31 1.94 -7.37 1.43
N ASN A 32 1.02 -8.31 1.67
CA ASN A 32 1.07 -9.17 2.84
C ASN A 32 1.59 -10.54 2.38
N ILE A 33 2.69 -10.98 2.95
CA ILE A 33 3.33 -12.24 2.58
C ILE A 33 3.36 -13.14 3.80
N GLY A 34 2.61 -14.23 3.74
CA GLY A 34 2.49 -15.19 4.82
C GLY A 34 1.33 -14.89 5.77
N PRO A 35 0.80 -15.94 6.43
CA PRO A 35 -0.36 -15.76 7.32
C PRO A 35 -0.14 -14.81 8.48
N ALA A 36 1.06 -14.83 9.06
CA ALA A 36 1.38 -13.94 10.18
C ALA A 36 1.38 -12.45 9.77
N ALA A 37 1.53 -12.16 8.49
CA ALA A 37 1.47 -10.80 7.95
C ALA A 37 0.05 -10.44 7.48
N GLY A 38 -0.91 -11.35 7.67
CA GLY A 38 -2.29 -11.10 7.30
C GLY A 38 -2.70 -11.59 5.92
N GLN A 39 -1.85 -12.38 5.26
CA GLN A 39 -2.20 -12.94 3.97
C GLN A 39 -3.30 -13.99 4.13
N THR A 40 -4.42 -13.77 3.47
CA THR A 40 -5.57 -14.68 3.51
C THR A 40 -5.79 -15.42 2.19
N ILE A 41 -5.15 -14.96 1.12
CA ILE A 41 -5.23 -15.56 -0.20
C ILE A 41 -3.82 -15.93 -0.63
N ARG A 42 -3.63 -17.14 -1.16
CA ARG A 42 -2.29 -17.64 -1.49
C ARG A 42 -1.60 -16.92 -2.64
N HIS A 43 -2.37 -16.30 -3.51
CA HIS A 43 -1.79 -15.54 -4.63
C HIS A 43 -1.20 -14.24 -4.13
N ALA A 44 -0.11 -13.82 -4.76
CA ALA A 44 0.52 -12.55 -4.43
C ALA A 44 -0.43 -11.40 -4.76
N HIS A 45 -0.55 -10.48 -3.82
CA HIS A 45 -1.34 -9.28 -3.97
C HIS A 45 -0.48 -8.06 -3.68
N LEU A 46 -0.60 -7.03 -4.52
CA LEU A 46 -0.01 -5.73 -4.24
C LEU A 46 -1.17 -4.75 -4.07
N HIS A 47 -1.23 -4.14 -2.90
CA HIS A 47 -2.23 -3.13 -2.61
C HIS A 47 -1.73 -1.76 -3.04
N VAL A 48 -2.56 -1.02 -3.75
CA VAL A 48 -2.31 0.38 -4.10
C VAL A 48 -3.44 1.17 -3.48
N ILE A 49 -3.16 1.88 -2.40
CA ILE A 49 -4.18 2.51 -1.57
C ILE A 49 -4.13 4.01 -1.77
N PRO A 50 -5.14 4.62 -2.38
CA PRO A 50 -5.19 6.08 -2.48
C PRO A 50 -5.42 6.68 -1.10
N ARG A 51 -4.66 7.73 -0.81
CA ARG A 51 -4.71 8.40 0.47
C ARG A 51 -5.05 9.86 0.29
N TYR A 52 -5.70 10.45 1.29
CA TYR A 52 -6.16 11.83 1.25
C TYR A 52 -5.72 12.55 2.52
N GLU A 53 -5.38 13.83 2.40
CA GLU A 53 -5.06 14.63 3.58
C GLU A 53 -6.21 14.56 4.58
N GLY A 54 -5.89 14.29 5.83
CA GLY A 54 -6.87 14.22 6.90
C GLY A 54 -7.62 12.90 7.02
N ASP A 55 -7.32 11.90 6.18
CA ASP A 55 -8.01 10.60 6.28
C ASP A 55 -7.64 9.85 7.57
N VAL A 56 -6.47 10.13 8.14
CA VAL A 56 -6.08 9.69 9.48
C VAL A 56 -5.41 10.84 10.20
N GLU A 57 -5.38 10.79 11.53
CA GLU A 57 -4.79 11.87 12.33
C GLU A 57 -3.28 11.98 12.16
N GLU A 58 -2.58 10.84 12.18
CA GLU A 58 -1.12 10.82 12.08
C GLU A 58 -0.69 9.86 10.97
N PRO A 59 -0.47 10.37 9.76
CA PRO A 59 -0.05 9.50 8.64
C PRO A 59 1.44 9.19 8.64
N ARG A 60 2.26 9.91 9.43
CA ARG A 60 3.71 9.70 9.41
C ARG A 60 4.05 8.26 9.77
N GLY A 61 4.95 7.67 9.02
CA GLY A 61 5.31 6.26 9.17
C GLY A 61 4.59 5.36 8.18
N GLY A 62 3.40 5.74 7.72
CA GLY A 62 2.67 5.02 6.68
C GLY A 62 2.53 3.54 6.95
N VAL A 63 3.10 2.70 6.08
CA VAL A 63 2.99 1.24 6.19
C VAL A 63 3.59 0.67 7.48
N ARG A 64 4.43 1.43 8.19
CA ARG A 64 4.99 0.99 9.47
C ARG A 64 3.91 0.78 10.53
N TRP A 65 2.73 1.38 10.35
CA TRP A 65 1.63 1.27 11.33
C TRP A 65 1.01 -0.12 11.43
N VAL A 66 1.47 -1.10 10.60
CA VAL A 66 1.10 -2.50 10.80
C VAL A 66 1.60 -3.02 12.15
N LEU A 67 2.62 -2.37 12.73
CA LEU A 67 3.10 -2.64 14.09
C LEU A 67 3.06 -1.32 14.86
N PRO A 68 1.89 -0.97 15.45
CA PRO A 68 1.71 0.35 16.04
C PRO A 68 2.73 0.70 17.12
N GLU A 69 3.16 -0.29 17.90
CA GLU A 69 4.10 -0.05 19.00
C GLU A 69 5.49 0.34 18.54
N THR A 70 5.87 -0.04 17.31
CA THR A 70 7.18 0.25 16.74
C THR A 70 7.11 1.12 15.50
N ALA A 71 5.92 1.62 15.17
CA ALA A 71 5.73 2.42 13.96
C ALA A 71 6.49 3.75 14.01
N ARG A 72 6.52 4.39 15.17
CA ARG A 72 7.13 5.70 15.32
C ARG A 72 8.66 5.59 15.31
N TYR A 73 9.30 6.42 14.52
CA TYR A 73 10.75 6.56 14.48
C TYR A 73 11.16 8.01 14.75
N TRP A 74 10.23 8.77 15.23
CA TRP A 74 10.43 10.20 15.54
C TRP A 74 10.10 10.50 17.00
#